data_9041745bae6e0da6509a156a31227d30
#
_entry.id   9041745bae6e0da6509a156a31227d30
#
_cell.length_a   1.000
_cell.length_b   1.000
_cell.length_c   1.000
_cell.angle_alpha   90.00
_cell.angle_beta   90.00
_cell.angle_gamma   90.00
#
_symmetry.space_group_name_H-M   'P 1'
#
loop_
_entity.id
_entity.type
_entity.pdbx_description
1 polymer ?
#
loop_
_entity_poly.entity_id
_entity_poly.type
_entity_poly.pdbx_seq_one_letter_code
_entity_poly.pdbx_strand_id
1 'polypeptide(L)'
;FYEKIQKAGITNICIHKGLLPSDYEESFKGSWEYATVWDVAKAAKDWPGLNFIIYHSACQQFLELPDNQLAHFEATGEIKWATDLARIPEEHGVNNVYGEIGTVFANSCVTHPRLAAGLLGTLIKGLGSDHVCWGTDSPLYGSPQWQIEALRRLKMPEEYKKKYGFAGLGAPNGAIKNGIFGFNSARVYNLDVRSSMGRLSGDKFAAIKKEVQVAGGFRTNRSNAAYGYVNTA
;
A
#
# COMPACT_ATOMS: atom_id res chain seq x y z
N PHE A 1 14.09 10.27 -21.12
CA PHE A 1 12.77 10.43 -20.50
C PHE A 1 12.92 11.12 -19.14
N TYR A 2 13.61 10.54 -18.16
CA TYR A 2 13.74 11.04 -16.79
C TYR A 2 14.39 12.42 -16.69
N GLU A 3 15.40 12.71 -17.53
CA GLU A 3 16.00 14.04 -17.61
C GLU A 3 14.98 15.14 -17.98
N LYS A 4 14.07 14.85 -18.92
CA LYS A 4 13.01 15.79 -19.31
C LYS A 4 12.01 16.02 -18.18
N ILE A 5 11.69 14.95 -17.42
CA ILE A 5 10.79 15.00 -16.25
C ILE A 5 11.40 15.90 -15.18
N GLN A 6 12.67 15.69 -14.84
CA GLN A 6 13.38 16.51 -13.85
C GLN A 6 13.44 17.99 -14.26
N LYS A 7 13.77 18.28 -15.54
CA LYS A 7 13.77 19.64 -16.07
C LYS A 7 12.40 20.31 -16.02
N ALA A 8 11.32 19.55 -16.07
CA ALA A 8 9.95 20.03 -15.89
C ALA A 8 9.53 20.20 -14.42
N GLY A 9 10.43 19.95 -13.46
CA GLY A 9 10.14 20.05 -12.02
C GLY A 9 9.29 18.91 -11.47
N ILE A 10 9.10 17.82 -12.23
CA ILE A 10 8.37 16.63 -11.78
C ILE A 10 9.34 15.73 -11.03
N THR A 11 8.98 15.34 -9.81
CA THR A 11 9.83 14.52 -8.93
C THR A 11 9.28 13.11 -8.69
N ASN A 12 8.02 12.86 -9.01
CA ASN A 12 7.37 11.59 -8.72
C ASN A 12 7.03 10.83 -10.00
N ILE A 13 7.49 9.59 -10.08
CA ILE A 13 7.23 8.65 -11.17
C ILE A 13 6.40 7.51 -10.62
N CYS A 14 5.16 7.44 -11.07
CA CYS A 14 4.23 6.37 -10.68
C CYS A 14 4.21 5.30 -11.76
N ILE A 15 4.45 4.06 -11.39
CA ILE A 15 4.65 2.96 -12.33
C ILE A 15 3.86 1.73 -11.87
N HIS A 16 3.04 1.18 -12.77
CA HIS A 16 2.49 -0.16 -12.60
C HIS A 16 3.58 -1.21 -12.77
N LYS A 17 3.71 -2.09 -11.78
CA LYS A 17 4.51 -3.30 -11.83
C LYS A 17 3.69 -4.44 -11.24
N GLY A 18 3.94 -5.66 -11.71
CA GLY A 18 3.15 -6.82 -11.27
C GLY A 18 1.75 -6.90 -11.87
N LEU A 19 0.83 -7.54 -11.15
CA LEU A 19 -0.56 -7.81 -11.51
C LEU A 19 -0.73 -8.52 -12.87
N LEU A 20 0.09 -9.51 -13.12
CA LEU A 20 0.01 -10.33 -14.33
C LEU A 20 -0.86 -11.58 -14.07
N PRO A 21 -1.50 -12.13 -15.13
CA PRO A 21 -2.20 -13.41 -15.05
C PRO A 21 -1.22 -14.56 -14.81
N SER A 22 -1.72 -15.72 -14.42
CA SER A 22 -0.88 -16.90 -14.10
C SER A 22 -0.05 -17.42 -15.29
N ASP A 23 -0.54 -17.22 -16.51
CA ASP A 23 0.08 -17.61 -17.77
C ASP A 23 0.95 -16.52 -18.41
N TYR A 24 1.41 -15.56 -17.62
CA TYR A 24 2.07 -14.35 -18.11
C TYR A 24 3.33 -14.63 -18.96
N GLU A 25 4.05 -15.70 -18.68
CA GLU A 25 5.25 -16.06 -19.45
C GLU A 25 4.92 -16.41 -20.89
N GLU A 26 3.74 -16.98 -21.13
CA GLU A 26 3.23 -17.31 -22.47
C GLU A 26 2.51 -16.13 -23.11
N SER A 27 1.55 -15.53 -22.38
CA SER A 27 0.69 -14.46 -22.89
C SER A 27 1.45 -13.15 -23.15
N PHE A 28 2.52 -12.88 -22.41
CA PHE A 28 3.35 -11.68 -22.53
C PHE A 28 4.81 -12.01 -22.83
N LYS A 29 5.02 -13.04 -23.65
CA LYS A 29 6.37 -13.50 -24.02
C LYS A 29 7.24 -12.37 -24.57
N GLY A 30 8.42 -12.18 -23.96
CA GLY A 30 9.39 -11.14 -24.33
C GLY A 30 9.03 -9.73 -23.84
N SER A 31 8.00 -9.59 -23.00
CA SER A 31 7.62 -8.30 -22.43
C SER A 31 7.21 -8.36 -20.95
N TRP A 32 6.96 -9.55 -20.40
CA TRP A 32 6.53 -9.71 -19.00
C TRP A 32 7.61 -9.24 -18.00
N GLU A 33 8.86 -9.33 -18.37
CA GLU A 33 9.99 -8.90 -17.55
C GLU A 33 9.89 -7.40 -17.19
N TYR A 34 9.29 -6.59 -18.07
CA TYR A 34 9.05 -5.18 -17.79
C TYR A 34 8.03 -4.92 -16.68
N ALA A 35 7.22 -5.93 -16.34
CA ALA A 35 6.32 -5.85 -15.19
C ALA A 35 6.98 -6.22 -13.85
N THR A 36 8.20 -6.72 -13.87
CA THR A 36 9.01 -6.97 -12.66
C THR A 36 9.67 -5.69 -12.15
N VAL A 37 10.41 -5.76 -11.06
CA VAL A 37 11.12 -4.62 -10.45
C VAL A 37 12.60 -4.53 -10.83
N TRP A 38 13.07 -5.36 -11.76
CA TRP A 38 14.50 -5.45 -12.10
C TRP A 38 15.12 -4.14 -12.58
N ASP A 39 14.33 -3.29 -13.24
CA ASP A 39 14.76 -2.00 -13.76
C ASP A 39 14.65 -0.86 -12.74
N VAL A 40 13.85 -1.05 -11.68
CA VAL A 40 13.55 -0.02 -10.66
C VAL A 40 14.81 0.37 -9.90
N ALA A 41 15.61 -0.62 -9.48
CA ALA A 41 16.84 -0.36 -8.73
C ALA A 41 17.83 0.51 -9.52
N LYS A 42 18.01 0.18 -10.81
CA LYS A 42 18.88 0.97 -11.69
C LYS A 42 18.33 2.38 -11.88
N ALA A 43 17.04 2.52 -12.14
CA ALA A 43 16.41 3.83 -12.32
C ALA A 43 16.54 4.69 -11.06
N ALA A 44 16.27 4.12 -9.88
CA ALA A 44 16.39 4.81 -8.60
C ALA A 44 17.83 5.29 -8.32
N LYS A 45 18.82 4.47 -8.65
CA LYS A 45 20.24 4.81 -8.48
C LYS A 45 20.71 5.89 -9.45
N ASP A 46 20.32 5.80 -10.72
CA ASP A 46 20.71 6.76 -11.75
C ASP A 46 20.01 8.13 -11.58
N TRP A 47 18.83 8.13 -10.93
CA TRP A 47 17.99 9.32 -10.77
C TRP A 47 17.60 9.57 -9.30
N PRO A 48 18.56 9.87 -8.42
CA PRO A 48 18.29 10.04 -6.97
C PRO A 48 17.39 11.23 -6.63
N GLY A 49 17.17 12.15 -7.56
CA GLY A 49 16.25 13.28 -7.42
C GLY A 49 14.80 12.95 -7.82
N LEU A 50 14.50 11.72 -8.24
CA LEU A 50 13.17 11.25 -8.57
C LEU A 50 12.72 10.19 -7.56
N ASN A 51 11.44 10.19 -7.20
CA ASN A 51 10.80 9.15 -6.41
C ASN A 51 10.11 8.15 -7.35
N PHE A 52 10.32 6.87 -7.14
CA PHE A 52 9.70 5.80 -7.90
C PHE A 52 8.62 5.14 -7.04
N ILE A 53 7.35 5.43 -7.35
CA ILE A 53 6.18 4.93 -6.63
C ILE A 53 5.64 3.74 -7.41
N ILE A 54 5.83 2.55 -6.86
CA ILE A 54 5.48 1.29 -7.53
C ILE A 54 4.07 0.89 -7.11
N TYR A 55 3.14 1.01 -8.05
CA TYR A 55 1.75 0.66 -7.83
C TYR A 55 1.60 -0.84 -7.58
N HIS A 56 0.65 -1.16 -6.69
CA HIS A 56 0.35 -2.52 -6.24
C HIS A 56 1.56 -3.22 -5.58
N SER A 57 2.56 -2.41 -5.18
CA SER A 57 3.82 -2.89 -4.61
C SER A 57 4.45 -4.04 -5.42
N ALA A 58 4.27 -3.99 -6.74
CA ALA A 58 4.74 -4.99 -7.70
C ALA A 58 4.26 -6.44 -7.44
N CYS A 59 3.21 -6.64 -6.66
CA CYS A 59 2.69 -7.99 -6.40
C CYS A 59 2.41 -8.73 -7.71
N GLN A 60 2.97 -9.93 -7.87
CA GLN A 60 3.05 -10.59 -9.19
C GLN A 60 1.68 -10.88 -9.80
N GLN A 61 0.79 -11.51 -9.06
CA GLN A 61 -0.41 -12.10 -9.63
C GLN A 61 -1.66 -11.29 -9.32
N PHE A 62 -2.46 -11.07 -10.37
CA PHE A 62 -3.74 -10.36 -10.25
C PHE A 62 -4.87 -11.27 -9.75
N LEU A 63 -4.93 -12.51 -10.26
CA LEU A 63 -6.04 -13.43 -10.05
C LEU A 63 -5.65 -14.69 -9.25
N GLU A 64 -4.49 -14.73 -8.61
CA GLU A 64 -4.16 -15.84 -7.72
C GLU A 64 -5.07 -15.80 -6.50
N LEU A 65 -5.57 -16.98 -6.13
CA LEU A 65 -6.38 -17.12 -4.92
C LEU A 65 -5.55 -16.68 -3.70
N PRO A 66 -6.10 -15.81 -2.84
CA PRO A 66 -5.38 -15.34 -1.65
C PRO A 66 -4.93 -16.48 -0.71
N ASP A 67 -5.62 -17.61 -0.69
CA ASP A 67 -5.20 -18.82 0.05
C ASP A 67 -3.84 -19.33 -0.42
N ASN A 68 -3.62 -19.40 -1.74
CA ASN A 68 -2.35 -19.87 -2.30
C ASN A 68 -1.22 -18.89 -1.99
N GLN A 69 -1.49 -17.59 -2.09
CA GLN A 69 -0.52 -16.54 -1.75
C GLN A 69 -0.16 -16.58 -0.27
N LEU A 70 -1.15 -16.76 0.61
CA LEU A 70 -0.93 -16.89 2.05
C LEU A 70 -0.10 -18.14 2.36
N ALA A 71 -0.46 -19.29 1.80
CA ALA A 71 0.28 -20.54 2.00
C ALA A 71 1.73 -20.42 1.53
N HIS A 72 1.95 -19.79 0.36
CA HIS A 72 3.30 -19.53 -0.14
C HIS A 72 4.09 -18.61 0.82
N PHE A 73 3.50 -17.49 1.22
CA PHE A 73 4.12 -16.57 2.17
C PHE A 73 4.46 -17.25 3.49
N GLU A 74 3.55 -18.01 4.07
CA GLU A 74 3.80 -18.69 5.35
C GLU A 74 4.86 -19.79 5.26
N ALA A 75 5.00 -20.41 4.10
CA ALA A 75 6.04 -21.40 3.84
C ALA A 75 7.42 -20.75 3.64
N THR A 76 7.50 -19.70 2.84
CA THR A 76 8.76 -19.11 2.33
C THR A 76 9.14 -17.78 2.99
N GLY A 77 8.18 -17.03 3.50
CA GLY A 77 8.35 -15.63 3.92
C GLY A 77 8.34 -14.63 2.77
N GLU A 78 7.99 -15.08 1.57
CA GLU A 78 8.05 -14.26 0.35
C GLU A 78 6.66 -14.03 -0.26
N ILE A 79 6.43 -12.79 -0.68
CA ILE A 79 5.33 -12.42 -1.56
C ILE A 79 5.98 -12.07 -2.89
N LYS A 80 5.70 -12.88 -3.92
CA LYS A 80 6.38 -12.80 -5.23
C LYS A 80 6.41 -11.36 -5.76
N TRP A 81 7.58 -10.90 -6.16
CA TRP A 81 7.96 -9.58 -6.65
C TRP A 81 7.79 -8.43 -5.64
N ALA A 82 6.82 -8.49 -4.72
CA ALA A 82 6.71 -7.51 -3.64
C ALA A 82 7.90 -7.62 -2.67
N THR A 83 8.38 -8.83 -2.42
CA THR A 83 9.60 -9.06 -1.63
C THR A 83 10.84 -8.54 -2.36
N ASP A 84 10.91 -8.70 -3.69
CA ASP A 84 12.01 -8.16 -4.50
C ASP A 84 12.01 -6.63 -4.47
N LEU A 85 10.84 -6.00 -4.58
CA LEU A 85 10.69 -4.55 -4.39
C LEU A 85 11.21 -4.11 -3.02
N ALA A 86 10.85 -4.82 -1.97
CA ALA A 86 11.22 -4.50 -0.60
C ALA A 86 12.73 -4.62 -0.33
N ARG A 87 13.45 -5.45 -1.10
CA ARG A 87 14.92 -5.63 -0.99
C ARG A 87 15.73 -4.53 -1.66
N ILE A 88 15.12 -3.79 -2.61
CA ILE A 88 15.87 -2.79 -3.42
C ILE A 88 16.66 -1.80 -2.58
N PRO A 89 16.14 -1.18 -1.51
CA PRO A 89 16.92 -0.20 -0.74
C PRO A 89 18.18 -0.79 -0.12
N GLU A 90 18.09 -1.97 0.47
CA GLU A 90 19.23 -2.63 1.13
C GLU A 90 20.26 -3.11 0.11
N GLU A 91 19.82 -3.78 -0.97
CA GLU A 91 20.70 -4.39 -1.97
C GLU A 91 21.41 -3.35 -2.85
N HIS A 92 20.77 -2.20 -3.10
CA HIS A 92 21.27 -1.21 -4.05
C HIS A 92 21.64 0.14 -3.42
N GLY A 93 21.42 0.34 -2.12
CA GLY A 93 21.76 1.56 -1.40
C GLY A 93 20.96 2.79 -1.86
N VAL A 94 19.69 2.61 -2.19
CA VAL A 94 18.78 3.67 -2.63
C VAL A 94 17.67 3.91 -1.61
N ASN A 95 17.08 5.11 -1.59
CA ASN A 95 16.04 5.51 -0.63
C ASN A 95 14.86 6.25 -1.28
N ASN A 96 14.72 6.14 -2.58
CA ASN A 96 13.72 6.86 -3.39
C ASN A 96 12.72 5.90 -4.07
N VAL A 97 12.55 4.71 -3.51
CA VAL A 97 11.58 3.70 -3.97
C VAL A 97 10.45 3.56 -2.94
N TYR A 98 9.22 3.57 -3.43
CA TYR A 98 8.01 3.52 -2.63
C TYR A 98 7.10 2.39 -3.12
N GLY A 99 6.43 1.71 -2.19
CA GLY A 99 5.38 0.73 -2.49
C GLY A 99 4.00 1.32 -2.25
N GLU A 100 3.12 1.27 -3.24
CA GLU A 100 1.72 1.66 -3.12
C GLU A 100 0.87 0.38 -3.01
N ILE A 101 -0.14 0.36 -2.12
CA ILE A 101 -0.84 -0.87 -1.73
C ILE A 101 -2.24 -1.05 -2.34
N GLY A 102 -2.63 -0.24 -3.31
CA GLY A 102 -3.89 -0.42 -4.06
C GLY A 102 -4.04 -1.83 -4.62
N THR A 103 -5.25 -2.27 -4.87
CA THR A 103 -5.60 -3.64 -5.29
C THR A 103 -5.16 -4.73 -4.30
N VAL A 104 -3.86 -4.84 -4.04
CA VAL A 104 -3.28 -5.97 -3.27
C VAL A 104 -3.73 -5.98 -1.82
N PHE A 105 -3.86 -4.81 -1.21
CA PHE A 105 -4.44 -4.71 0.12
C PHE A 105 -5.95 -4.96 0.10
N ALA A 106 -6.67 -4.42 -0.89
CA ALA A 106 -8.09 -4.64 -1.06
C ALA A 106 -8.45 -6.13 -1.18
N ASN A 107 -7.70 -6.87 -2.00
CA ASN A 107 -7.93 -8.30 -2.23
C ASN A 107 -7.70 -9.18 -1.00
N SER A 108 -6.94 -8.72 -0.03
CA SER A 108 -6.52 -9.55 1.10
C SER A 108 -7.07 -9.09 2.45
N CYS A 109 -7.24 -7.80 2.68
CA CYS A 109 -7.40 -7.25 4.02
C CYS A 109 -8.66 -7.71 4.79
N VAL A 110 -9.71 -8.12 4.11
CA VAL A 110 -10.96 -8.59 4.75
C VAL A 110 -10.97 -10.11 4.90
N THR A 111 -10.67 -10.83 3.82
CA THR A 111 -10.76 -12.28 3.77
C THR A 111 -9.50 -12.98 4.27
N HIS A 112 -8.34 -12.38 4.05
CA HIS A 112 -7.03 -12.94 4.37
C HIS A 112 -6.14 -11.92 5.10
N PRO A 113 -6.55 -11.45 6.29
CA PRO A 113 -5.83 -10.40 7.02
C PRO A 113 -4.38 -10.78 7.36
N ARG A 114 -4.08 -12.05 7.46
CA ARG A 114 -2.71 -12.55 7.65
C ARG A 114 -1.84 -12.27 6.43
N LEU A 115 -2.38 -12.43 5.21
CA LEU A 115 -1.69 -12.08 3.97
C LEU A 115 -1.47 -10.55 3.89
N ALA A 116 -2.49 -9.75 4.22
CA ALA A 116 -2.36 -8.29 4.28
C ALA A 116 -1.31 -7.85 5.30
N ALA A 117 -1.24 -8.51 6.47
CA ALA A 117 -0.20 -8.25 7.46
C ALA A 117 1.19 -8.66 6.95
N GLY A 118 1.30 -9.79 6.26
CA GLY A 118 2.53 -10.24 5.61
C GLY A 118 3.04 -9.23 4.58
N LEU A 119 2.15 -8.75 3.71
CA LEU A 119 2.47 -7.73 2.70
C LEU A 119 3.01 -6.46 3.37
N LEU A 120 2.26 -5.90 4.33
CA LEU A 120 2.69 -4.68 5.04
C LEU A 120 3.99 -4.91 5.81
N GLY A 121 4.15 -6.08 6.47
CA GLY A 121 5.38 -6.43 7.18
C GLY A 121 6.59 -6.46 6.24
N THR A 122 6.46 -7.07 5.08
CA THR A 122 7.50 -7.15 4.05
C THR A 122 7.89 -5.76 3.55
N LEU A 123 6.90 -4.94 3.16
CA LEU A 123 7.15 -3.60 2.65
C LEU A 123 7.75 -2.67 3.71
N ILE A 124 7.19 -2.67 4.93
CA ILE A 124 7.71 -1.83 6.03
C ILE A 124 9.12 -2.23 6.41
N LYS A 125 9.42 -3.53 6.45
CA LYS A 125 10.76 -4.01 6.80
C LYS A 125 11.79 -3.61 5.75
N GLY A 126 11.47 -3.70 4.47
CA GLY A 126 12.43 -3.46 3.40
C GLY A 126 12.49 -1.99 2.95
N LEU A 127 11.34 -1.36 2.70
CA LEU A 127 11.30 0.03 2.23
C LEU A 127 11.35 1.05 3.37
N GLY A 128 10.88 0.69 4.56
CA GLY A 128 10.58 1.62 5.65
C GLY A 128 9.10 1.98 5.71
N SER A 129 8.59 2.24 6.93
CA SER A 129 7.17 2.56 7.14
C SER A 129 6.74 3.86 6.47
N ASP A 130 7.67 4.75 6.19
CA ASP A 130 7.47 6.03 5.54
C ASP A 130 7.54 5.97 4.00
N HIS A 131 7.85 4.81 3.44
CA HIS A 131 7.88 4.53 2.00
C HIS A 131 6.72 3.65 1.52
N VAL A 132 5.73 3.39 2.37
CA VAL A 132 4.50 2.70 2.00
C VAL A 132 3.39 3.72 1.82
N CYS A 133 2.79 3.77 0.64
CA CYS A 133 1.74 4.71 0.27
C CYS A 133 0.37 4.02 0.18
N TRP A 134 -0.68 4.75 0.55
CA TRP A 134 -2.06 4.30 0.48
C TRP A 134 -2.62 4.41 -0.94
N GLY A 135 -3.25 3.35 -1.40
CA GLY A 135 -4.13 3.31 -2.55
C GLY A 135 -5.30 2.37 -2.29
N THR A 136 -6.39 2.51 -3.03
CA THR A 136 -7.61 1.72 -2.84
C THR A 136 -8.11 1.04 -4.10
N ASP A 137 -7.74 1.57 -5.26
CA ASP A 137 -8.31 1.23 -6.56
C ASP A 137 -9.83 1.28 -6.60
N SER A 138 -10.42 2.21 -5.83
CA SER A 138 -11.84 2.51 -5.96
C SER A 138 -12.12 3.22 -7.30
N PRO A 139 -13.23 2.92 -7.98
CA PRO A 139 -14.38 2.12 -7.54
C PRO A 139 -14.29 0.62 -7.88
N LEU A 140 -13.21 0.10 -8.45
CA LEU A 140 -13.09 -1.32 -8.83
C LEU A 140 -13.38 -2.25 -7.65
N TYR A 141 -12.90 -1.88 -6.47
CA TYR A 141 -13.12 -2.60 -5.22
C TYR A 141 -14.20 -1.97 -4.33
N GLY A 142 -15.12 -1.22 -4.92
CA GLY A 142 -16.21 -0.56 -4.21
C GLY A 142 -15.76 0.63 -3.36
N SER A 143 -16.45 0.88 -2.24
CA SER A 143 -16.11 1.97 -1.33
C SER A 143 -14.79 1.71 -0.60
N PRO A 144 -13.89 2.70 -0.47
CA PRO A 144 -12.63 2.54 0.27
C PRO A 144 -12.84 2.38 1.78
N GLN A 145 -14.06 2.58 2.28
CA GLN A 145 -14.34 2.66 3.70
C GLN A 145 -13.98 1.38 4.46
N TRP A 146 -14.30 0.23 3.88
CA TRP A 146 -13.99 -1.07 4.47
C TRP A 146 -12.48 -1.36 4.49
N GLN A 147 -11.73 -0.88 3.47
CA GLN A 147 -10.26 -0.98 3.45
C GLN A 147 -9.63 -0.12 4.54
N ILE A 148 -10.16 1.09 4.75
CA ILE A 148 -9.72 2.00 5.81
C ILE A 148 -9.92 1.36 7.18
N GLU A 149 -11.10 0.81 7.43
CA GLU A 149 -11.39 0.13 8.70
C GLU A 149 -10.52 -1.13 8.88
N ALA A 150 -10.30 -1.89 7.83
CA ALA A 150 -9.42 -3.05 7.86
C ALA A 150 -8.00 -2.65 8.28
N LEU A 151 -7.39 -1.63 7.64
CA LEU A 151 -6.04 -1.20 8.01
C LEU A 151 -5.98 -0.65 9.46
N ARG A 152 -6.99 0.10 9.89
CA ARG A 152 -7.05 0.59 11.27
C ARG A 152 -7.01 -0.52 12.30
N ARG A 153 -7.70 -1.62 12.02
CA ARG A 153 -7.82 -2.78 12.92
C ARG A 153 -6.70 -3.80 12.77
N LEU A 154 -6.04 -3.84 11.61
CA LEU A 154 -5.01 -4.81 11.31
C LEU A 154 -3.89 -4.75 12.36
N LYS A 155 -3.53 -5.91 12.86
CA LYS A 155 -2.38 -6.11 13.76
C LYS A 155 -1.38 -7.03 13.09
N MET A 156 -0.12 -6.86 13.42
CA MET A 156 0.91 -7.80 13.00
C MET A 156 0.82 -9.05 13.88
N PRO A 157 0.62 -10.26 13.30
CA PRO A 157 0.63 -11.50 14.08
C PRO A 157 1.95 -11.68 14.85
N GLU A 158 1.87 -12.15 16.08
CA GLU A 158 3.07 -12.33 16.93
C GLU A 158 4.04 -13.35 16.36
N GLU A 159 3.53 -14.39 15.70
CA GLU A 159 4.37 -15.34 14.98
C GLU A 159 5.13 -14.70 13.82
N TYR A 160 4.54 -13.73 13.11
CA TYR A 160 5.23 -13.02 12.02
C TYR A 160 6.34 -12.11 12.55
N LYS A 161 6.11 -11.47 13.70
CA LYS A 161 7.16 -10.71 14.38
C LYS A 161 8.34 -11.59 14.73
N LYS A 162 8.07 -12.78 15.28
CA LYS A 162 9.11 -13.74 15.67
C LYS A 162 9.79 -14.38 14.45
N LYS A 163 9.00 -14.84 13.47
CA LYS A 163 9.53 -15.61 12.34
C LYS A 163 10.24 -14.75 11.31
N TYR A 164 9.66 -13.57 11.01
CA TYR A 164 10.14 -12.71 9.92
C TYR A 164 10.80 -11.41 10.40
N GLY A 165 10.78 -11.14 11.71
CA GLY A 165 11.31 -9.90 12.29
C GLY A 165 10.50 -8.66 11.92
N PHE A 166 9.19 -8.81 11.69
CA PHE A 166 8.34 -7.69 11.36
C PHE A 166 8.05 -6.81 12.57
N ALA A 167 7.98 -5.50 12.35
CA ALA A 167 7.53 -4.55 13.35
C ALA A 167 6.02 -4.61 13.56
N GLY A 168 5.55 -4.22 14.74
CA GLY A 168 4.11 -4.02 14.97
C GLY A 168 3.57 -2.84 14.17
N LEU A 169 2.30 -2.92 13.74
CA LEU A 169 1.64 -1.85 12.97
C LEU A 169 1.14 -0.68 13.85
N GLY A 170 1.27 -0.80 15.17
CA GLY A 170 0.86 0.23 16.12
C GLY A 170 -0.66 0.37 16.30
N ALA A 171 -1.06 1.43 16.98
CA ALA A 171 -2.46 1.76 17.25
C ALA A 171 -3.22 2.15 15.95
N PRO A 172 -4.58 2.09 15.96
CA PRO A 172 -5.41 2.47 14.80
C PRO A 172 -5.09 3.85 14.19
N ASN A 173 -4.76 4.82 15.04
CA ASN A 173 -4.35 6.17 14.64
C ASN A 173 -2.87 6.44 14.99
N GLY A 174 -2.04 5.39 15.03
CA GLY A 174 -0.61 5.49 15.30
C GLY A 174 0.19 6.03 14.11
N ALA A 175 1.44 6.37 14.33
CA ALA A 175 2.30 7.01 13.35
C ALA A 175 2.42 6.21 12.04
N ILE A 176 2.61 4.88 12.12
CA ILE A 176 2.76 4.01 10.95
C ILE A 176 1.49 4.05 10.08
N LYS A 177 0.31 3.81 10.66
CA LYS A 177 -0.95 3.78 9.91
C LYS A 177 -1.34 5.15 9.37
N ASN A 178 -1.16 6.21 10.13
CA ASN A 178 -1.38 7.59 9.65
C ASN A 178 -0.37 7.97 8.55
N GLY A 179 0.87 7.49 8.66
CA GLY A 179 1.87 7.61 7.58
C GLY A 179 1.34 6.99 6.30
N ILE A 180 0.96 5.71 6.34
CA ILE A 180 0.44 4.97 5.19
C ILE A 180 -0.83 5.64 4.64
N PHE A 181 -1.81 6.00 5.48
CA PHE A 181 -3.06 6.60 5.03
C PHE A 181 -2.90 7.93 4.29
N GLY A 182 -1.87 8.71 4.59
CA GLY A 182 -1.76 9.99 3.90
C GLY A 182 -0.48 10.79 4.14
N PHE A 183 0.16 10.72 5.30
CA PHE A 183 1.34 11.57 5.56
C PHE A 183 2.54 11.20 4.68
N ASN A 184 2.72 9.93 4.32
CA ASN A 184 3.76 9.50 3.40
C ASN A 184 3.52 10.10 2.01
N SER A 185 2.30 9.94 1.48
CA SER A 185 1.93 10.55 0.20
C SER A 185 2.02 12.08 0.25
N ALA A 186 1.56 12.71 1.34
CA ALA A 186 1.65 14.16 1.49
C ALA A 186 3.11 14.65 1.41
N ARG A 187 4.04 13.93 2.04
CA ARG A 187 5.47 14.24 1.95
C ARG A 187 6.00 14.07 0.53
N VAL A 188 5.68 12.94 -0.11
CA VAL A 188 6.15 12.63 -1.48
C VAL A 188 5.63 13.64 -2.50
N TYR A 189 4.37 14.06 -2.34
CA TYR A 189 3.73 15.04 -3.22
C TYR A 189 3.90 16.50 -2.76
N ASN A 190 4.69 16.74 -1.71
CA ASN A 190 4.95 18.05 -1.13
C ASN A 190 3.65 18.83 -0.79
N LEU A 191 2.70 18.15 -0.16
CA LEU A 191 1.42 18.75 0.23
C LEU A 191 1.49 19.30 1.66
N ASP A 192 1.08 20.55 1.84
CA ASP A 192 0.85 21.11 3.16
C ASP A 192 -0.47 20.59 3.74
N VAL A 193 -0.37 19.53 4.54
CA VAL A 193 -1.51 18.88 5.19
C VAL A 193 -2.25 19.85 6.11
N ARG A 194 -1.53 20.68 6.87
CA ARG A 194 -2.13 21.62 7.83
C ARG A 194 -2.99 22.66 7.10
N SER A 195 -2.44 23.28 6.07
CA SER A 195 -3.19 24.24 5.24
C SER A 195 -4.38 23.60 4.55
N SER A 196 -4.19 22.38 4.01
CA SER A 196 -5.25 21.64 3.32
C SER A 196 -6.40 21.26 4.27
N MET A 197 -6.09 20.80 5.48
CA MET A 197 -7.10 20.49 6.52
C MET A 197 -7.86 21.75 6.98
N GLY A 198 -7.17 22.87 7.12
CA GLY A 198 -7.80 24.14 7.49
C GLY A 198 -8.88 24.61 6.49
N ARG A 199 -8.68 24.33 5.20
CA ARG A 199 -9.65 24.67 4.15
C ARG A 199 -10.92 23.82 4.18
N LEU A 200 -10.88 22.61 4.73
CA LEU A 200 -12.04 21.71 4.81
C LEU A 200 -13.07 22.17 5.85
N SER A 201 -12.69 22.99 6.82
CA SER A 201 -13.59 23.43 7.90
C SER A 201 -14.74 24.33 7.43
N GLY A 202 -14.64 24.94 6.25
CA GLY A 202 -15.64 25.81 5.67
C GLY A 202 -16.34 25.29 4.42
N ASP A 203 -16.14 24.02 4.04
CA ASP A 203 -16.79 23.46 2.88
C ASP A 203 -18.26 23.06 3.15
N LYS A 204 -19.02 22.83 2.06
CA LYS A 204 -20.44 22.44 2.16
C LYS A 204 -20.67 21.13 2.94
N PHE A 205 -19.69 20.26 3.00
CA PHE A 205 -19.80 18.99 3.72
C PHE A 205 -19.58 19.14 5.22
N ALA A 206 -18.90 20.21 5.66
CA ALA A 206 -18.73 20.51 7.08
C ALA A 206 -20.08 20.76 7.77
N ALA A 207 -20.99 21.47 7.11
CA ALA A 207 -22.34 21.71 7.59
C ALA A 207 -23.13 20.40 7.70
N ILE A 208 -23.14 19.60 6.65
CA ILE A 208 -23.81 18.27 6.61
C ILE A 208 -23.24 17.35 7.71
N LYS A 209 -21.93 17.32 7.88
CA LYS A 209 -21.29 16.55 8.95
C LYS A 209 -21.76 16.97 10.33
N LYS A 210 -21.88 18.28 10.57
CA LYS A 210 -22.39 18.82 11.83
C LYS A 210 -23.85 18.43 12.07
N GLU A 211 -24.71 18.53 11.05
CA GLU A 211 -26.10 18.08 11.13
C GLU A 211 -26.22 16.60 11.49
N VAL A 212 -25.44 15.74 10.82
CA VAL A 212 -25.39 14.30 11.11
C VAL A 212 -24.90 14.03 12.52
N GLN A 213 -23.90 14.77 13.01
CA GLN A 213 -23.40 14.64 14.38
C GLN A 213 -24.45 15.06 15.42
N VAL A 214 -25.18 16.15 15.20
CA VAL A 214 -26.28 16.63 16.05
C VAL A 214 -27.43 15.62 16.06
N ALA A 215 -27.73 14.98 14.94
CA ALA A 215 -28.74 13.92 14.82
C ALA A 215 -28.32 12.57 15.45
N GLY A 216 -27.19 12.51 16.16
CA GLY A 216 -26.71 11.29 16.85
C GLY A 216 -25.60 10.54 16.12
N GLY A 217 -25.06 11.15 15.05
CA GLY A 217 -23.97 10.57 14.24
C GLY A 217 -24.39 9.38 13.39
N PHE A 218 -23.42 8.85 12.66
CA PHE A 218 -23.61 7.56 11.99
C PHE A 218 -23.61 6.45 13.05
N ARG A 219 -24.73 5.83 13.27
CA ARG A 219 -24.74 4.54 13.96
C ARG A 219 -23.98 3.57 13.07
N THR A 220 -22.95 2.93 13.61
CA THR A 220 -22.31 1.81 12.93
C THR A 220 -23.40 0.79 12.61
N ASN A 221 -23.77 0.71 11.33
CA ASN A 221 -24.70 -0.31 10.88
C ASN A 221 -24.08 -1.68 11.21
N ARG A 222 -24.89 -2.64 11.67
CA ARG A 222 -24.44 -4.02 11.90
C ARG A 222 -23.74 -4.61 10.67
N SER A 223 -24.11 -4.19 9.45
CA SER A 223 -23.44 -4.61 8.23
C SER A 223 -22.02 -4.04 8.14
N ASN A 224 -21.81 -2.78 8.55
CA ASN A 224 -20.44 -2.22 8.63
C ASN A 224 -19.64 -2.87 9.75
N ALA A 225 -20.34 -3.38 10.79
CA ALA A 225 -19.75 -4.21 11.81
C ALA A 225 -19.40 -5.61 11.30
N ALA A 226 -20.00 -6.12 10.26
CA ALA A 226 -19.69 -7.41 9.64
C ALA A 226 -18.70 -7.31 8.47
N TYR A 227 -18.58 -6.14 7.83
CA TYR A 227 -17.61 -5.91 6.75
C TYR A 227 -16.35 -5.26 7.32
N GLY A 228 -15.19 -5.88 7.09
CA GLY A 228 -13.91 -5.34 7.51
C GLY A 228 -13.50 -5.71 8.92
N TYR A 229 -14.06 -6.76 9.48
CA TYR A 229 -13.55 -7.36 10.68
C TYR A 229 -12.45 -8.31 10.33
N VAL A 230 -11.33 -7.76 10.38
CA VAL A 230 -10.11 -8.51 10.56
C VAL A 230 -10.16 -9.02 12.00
N ASN A 231 -10.67 -10.20 12.21
CA ASN A 231 -10.51 -10.89 13.45
C ASN A 231 -9.05 -11.27 13.55
N THR A 232 -8.30 -10.50 14.35
CA THR A 232 -6.85 -10.69 14.55
C THR A 232 -6.60 -11.54 15.78
N ALA A 233 -7.55 -12.43 16.12
CA ALA A 233 -7.32 -13.39 17.17
C ALA A 233 -6.24 -14.39 16.77
#